data_d996153bbca2ed6a6d6162f9ff1a485e
#
_entry.id   d996153bbca2ed6a6d6162f9ff1a485e
#
_cell.length_a   1.000
_cell.length_b   1.000
_cell.length_c   1.000
_cell.angle_alpha   90.00
_cell.angle_beta   90.00
_cell.angle_gamma   90.00
#
_symmetry.space_group_name_H-M   'P 1'
#
loop_
_entity.id
_entity.type
_entity.pdbx_description
1 polymer ?
#
loop_
_entity_poly.entity_id
_entity_poly.type
_entity_poly.pdbx_seq_one_letter_code
_entity_poly.pdbx_strand_id
1 'polypeptide(L)'
;DTLLSLAGPANKQGRIAADNICSGDSRYPGSQGSSVIKVFDMTIATTGVNEKTAKQAGIDCDKVHLSPMSHAGYYPGGKVMTLKVVFEKGTYRLLGAQIVGYEGVDKRIDVLATAIHAGLSALQLKDLDLAYAPPYSSAKDPVNMAGFMIENLSHGLVEQFFPEDVDALPRDGSVTLLDVRTPGEYADGHAEGFVTVSYTHLTLPT
;
A
#
# COMPACT_ATOMS: atom_id res chain seq x y z
N ASP A 1 -1.68 -24.57 -6.12
CA ASP A 1 -1.33 -24.14 -7.49
C ASP A 1 -2.33 -23.11 -7.96
N THR A 2 -1.84 -22.01 -8.53
CA THR A 2 -2.67 -20.91 -9.02
C THR A 2 -2.33 -20.63 -10.48
N LEU A 3 -3.34 -20.44 -11.32
CA LEU A 3 -3.17 -20.01 -12.71
C LEU A 3 -3.01 -18.49 -12.74
N LEU A 4 -1.89 -18.02 -13.27
CA LEU A 4 -1.60 -16.60 -13.50
C LEU A 4 -1.52 -16.34 -15.01
N SER A 5 -2.59 -15.83 -15.58
CA SER A 5 -2.68 -15.51 -17.02
C SER A 5 -2.00 -14.17 -17.32
N LEU A 6 -0.68 -14.10 -17.09
CA LEU A 6 0.15 -12.90 -17.28
C LEU A 6 1.29 -13.17 -18.26
N ALA A 7 1.54 -12.22 -19.15
CA ALA A 7 2.56 -12.32 -20.19
C ALA A 7 3.99 -12.44 -19.63
N GLY A 8 4.31 -11.74 -18.53
CA GLY A 8 5.61 -11.80 -17.87
C GLY A 8 6.00 -13.21 -17.42
N PRO A 9 5.19 -13.89 -16.60
CA PRO A 9 5.39 -15.29 -16.25
C PRO A 9 5.48 -16.23 -17.46
N ALA A 10 4.59 -16.06 -18.46
CA ALA A 10 4.59 -16.88 -19.67
C ALA A 10 5.91 -16.79 -20.44
N ASN A 11 6.44 -15.57 -20.63
CA ASN A 11 7.73 -15.35 -21.29
C ASN A 11 8.90 -15.99 -20.53
N LYS A 12 8.93 -15.87 -19.20
CA LYS A 12 9.97 -16.51 -18.37
C LYS A 12 9.91 -18.03 -18.47
N GLN A 13 8.72 -18.62 -18.41
CA GLN A 13 8.53 -20.06 -18.55
C GLN A 13 8.90 -20.56 -19.95
N GLY A 14 8.54 -19.81 -21.00
CA GLY A 14 8.92 -20.12 -22.38
C GLY A 14 10.43 -20.15 -22.57
N ARG A 15 11.15 -19.17 -22.00
CA ARG A 15 12.62 -19.15 -22.03
C ARG A 15 13.22 -20.36 -21.29
N ILE A 16 12.75 -20.64 -20.06
CA ILE A 16 13.22 -21.81 -19.29
C ILE A 16 12.99 -23.11 -20.06
N ALA A 17 11.82 -23.27 -20.69
CA ALA A 17 11.52 -24.45 -21.50
C ALA A 17 12.50 -24.59 -22.66
N ALA A 18 12.78 -23.50 -23.38
CA ALA A 18 13.75 -23.52 -24.50
C ALA A 18 15.17 -23.85 -24.01
N ASP A 19 15.61 -23.21 -22.90
CA ASP A 19 16.94 -23.49 -22.33
C ASP A 19 17.07 -24.97 -21.94
N ASN A 20 16.02 -25.56 -21.33
CA ASN A 20 16.04 -26.96 -20.90
C ASN A 20 15.98 -27.96 -22.08
N ILE A 21 15.28 -27.63 -23.16
CA ILE A 21 15.32 -28.42 -24.42
C ILE A 21 16.74 -28.47 -24.98
N CYS A 22 17.51 -27.40 -24.81
CA CYS A 22 18.92 -27.30 -25.22
C CYS A 22 19.91 -27.77 -24.15
N SER A 23 19.50 -28.65 -23.24
CA SER A 23 20.35 -29.27 -22.20
C SER A 23 20.66 -28.32 -21.00
N GLY A 24 19.87 -27.26 -20.81
CA GLY A 24 19.91 -26.47 -19.58
C GLY A 24 19.26 -27.18 -18.37
N ASP A 25 19.46 -26.64 -17.16
CA ASP A 25 18.78 -27.06 -15.92
C ASP A 25 18.22 -25.83 -15.19
N SER A 26 17.42 -25.05 -15.90
CA SER A 26 16.78 -23.87 -15.35
C SER A 26 15.45 -24.24 -14.68
N ARG A 27 15.15 -23.61 -13.54
CA ARG A 27 13.90 -23.84 -12.82
C ARG A 27 13.08 -22.55 -12.72
N TYR A 28 11.78 -22.69 -12.82
CA TYR A 28 10.88 -21.57 -12.63
C TYR A 28 10.69 -21.28 -11.14
N PRO A 29 11.10 -20.09 -10.65
CA PRO A 29 11.03 -19.76 -9.21
C PRO A 29 9.62 -19.41 -8.74
N GLY A 30 8.64 -19.43 -9.61
CA GLY A 30 7.29 -18.97 -9.34
C GLY A 30 7.06 -17.51 -9.73
N SER A 31 5.90 -17.00 -9.35
CA SER A 31 5.51 -15.60 -9.61
C SER A 31 4.67 -15.07 -8.45
N GLN A 32 4.87 -13.82 -8.11
CA GLN A 32 4.08 -13.13 -7.09
C GLN A 32 2.82 -12.43 -7.68
N GLY A 33 2.58 -12.52 -8.99
CA GLY A 33 1.37 -12.05 -9.64
C GLY A 33 1.28 -10.52 -9.78
N SER A 34 2.42 -9.84 -9.96
CA SER A 34 2.43 -8.39 -10.20
C SER A 34 1.68 -8.04 -11.47
N SER A 35 0.75 -7.10 -11.37
CA SER A 35 -0.07 -6.67 -12.51
C SER A 35 -0.46 -5.20 -12.39
N VAL A 36 -0.67 -4.58 -13.53
CA VAL A 36 -1.16 -3.21 -13.66
C VAL A 36 -2.20 -3.15 -14.76
N ILE A 37 -3.23 -2.37 -14.55
CA ILE A 37 -4.28 -2.11 -15.54
C ILE A 37 -4.63 -0.63 -15.56
N LYS A 38 -4.89 -0.11 -16.74
CA LYS A 38 -5.44 1.23 -16.91
C LYS A 38 -6.93 1.16 -17.24
N VAL A 39 -7.75 1.89 -16.47
CA VAL A 39 -9.20 1.99 -16.65
C VAL A 39 -9.52 3.46 -16.83
N PHE A 40 -9.76 3.89 -18.06
CA PHE A 40 -9.81 5.30 -18.46
C PHE A 40 -8.51 6.01 -18.04
N ASP A 41 -8.60 7.03 -17.17
CA ASP A 41 -7.43 7.76 -16.66
C ASP A 41 -6.86 7.16 -15.38
N MET A 42 -7.59 6.23 -14.76
CA MET A 42 -7.19 5.59 -13.51
C MET A 42 -6.28 4.40 -13.79
N THR A 43 -5.27 4.24 -12.96
CA THR A 43 -4.36 3.09 -12.93
C THR A 43 -4.59 2.29 -11.66
N ILE A 44 -4.73 0.97 -11.80
CA ILE A 44 -4.86 0.03 -10.70
C ILE A 44 -3.72 -0.96 -10.80
N ALA A 45 -2.99 -1.18 -9.71
CA ALA A 45 -1.88 -2.12 -9.69
C ALA A 45 -1.89 -2.97 -8.42
N THR A 46 -1.38 -4.19 -8.54
CA THR A 46 -1.28 -5.13 -7.43
C THR A 46 -0.02 -5.97 -7.54
N THR A 47 0.50 -6.41 -6.40
CA THR A 47 1.60 -7.37 -6.33
C THR A 47 1.47 -8.21 -5.06
N GLY A 48 1.95 -9.45 -5.13
CA GLY A 48 1.95 -10.36 -3.98
C GLY A 48 0.55 -10.79 -3.53
N VAL A 49 0.37 -10.97 -2.24
CA VAL A 49 -0.83 -11.54 -1.60
C VAL A 49 -1.70 -10.42 -1.07
N ASN A 50 -3.00 -10.45 -1.34
CA ASN A 50 -3.99 -9.59 -0.69
C ASN A 50 -4.52 -10.25 0.60
N GLU A 51 -5.26 -9.50 1.44
CA GLU A 51 -5.81 -10.00 2.70
C GLU A 51 -6.68 -11.24 2.53
N LYS A 52 -7.52 -11.28 1.50
CA LYS A 52 -8.40 -12.43 1.24
C LYS A 52 -7.58 -13.69 0.99
N THR A 53 -6.54 -13.58 0.17
CA THR A 53 -5.65 -14.70 -0.17
C THR A 53 -4.78 -15.09 1.02
N ALA A 54 -4.27 -14.11 1.79
CA ALA A 54 -3.53 -14.38 3.03
C ALA A 54 -4.38 -15.16 4.03
N LYS A 55 -5.61 -14.70 4.27
CA LYS A 55 -6.56 -15.38 5.15
C LYS A 55 -6.88 -16.81 4.69
N GLN A 56 -7.07 -17.01 3.39
CA GLN A 56 -7.30 -18.35 2.82
C GLN A 56 -6.08 -19.28 3.00
N ALA A 57 -4.87 -18.72 2.99
CA ALA A 57 -3.63 -19.43 3.20
C ALA A 57 -3.28 -19.63 4.70
N GLY A 58 -4.12 -19.16 5.62
CA GLY A 58 -3.88 -19.24 7.07
C GLY A 58 -2.75 -18.31 7.55
N ILE A 59 -2.41 -17.27 6.79
CA ILE A 59 -1.39 -16.29 7.16
C ILE A 59 -2.06 -15.19 7.99
N ASP A 60 -1.60 -15.00 9.22
CA ASP A 60 -2.04 -13.88 10.06
C ASP A 60 -1.36 -12.61 9.57
N CYS A 61 -2.13 -11.71 8.99
CA CYS A 61 -1.63 -10.49 8.37
C CYS A 61 -2.31 -9.25 8.92
N ASP A 62 -1.63 -8.14 8.79
CA ASP A 62 -2.16 -6.80 9.00
C ASP A 62 -1.90 -5.95 7.76
N LYS A 63 -2.42 -4.74 7.75
CA LYS A 63 -2.37 -3.84 6.60
C LYS A 63 -2.20 -2.39 7.07
N VAL A 64 -1.70 -1.54 6.17
CA VAL A 64 -1.84 -0.09 6.28
C VAL A 64 -2.50 0.45 5.03
N HIS A 65 -3.32 1.49 5.20
CA HIS A 65 -3.92 2.26 4.13
C HIS A 65 -3.44 3.70 4.21
N LEU A 66 -3.03 4.27 3.11
CA LEU A 66 -2.64 5.67 3.02
C LEU A 66 -3.07 6.25 1.67
N SER A 67 -3.28 7.57 1.65
CA SER A 67 -3.71 8.28 0.46
C SER A 67 -2.76 9.45 0.14
N PRO A 68 -1.49 9.17 -0.17
CA PRO A 68 -0.50 10.19 -0.47
C PRO A 68 -0.72 10.81 -1.84
N MET A 69 -0.10 11.99 -2.05
CA MET A 69 0.04 12.58 -3.38
C MET A 69 1.06 11.81 -4.22
N SER A 70 0.87 11.79 -5.54
CA SER A 70 1.80 11.18 -6.50
C SER A 70 3.18 11.84 -6.50
N HIS A 71 3.22 13.14 -6.19
CA HIS A 71 4.44 13.94 -6.07
C HIS A 71 4.23 15.11 -5.10
N ALA A 72 5.23 15.98 -4.95
CA ALA A 72 5.21 17.13 -4.04
C ALA A 72 3.99 18.04 -4.32
N GLY A 73 3.18 18.31 -3.27
CA GLY A 73 1.92 19.03 -3.41
C GLY A 73 2.04 20.48 -3.88
N TYR A 74 3.23 21.09 -3.73
CA TYR A 74 3.51 22.42 -4.26
C TYR A 74 3.86 22.44 -5.76
N TYR A 75 4.12 21.26 -6.36
CA TYR A 75 4.34 21.15 -7.79
C TYR A 75 3.01 20.86 -8.51
N PRO A 76 2.71 21.55 -9.61
CA PRO A 76 1.41 21.40 -10.28
C PRO A 76 1.15 20.00 -10.80
N GLY A 77 -0.11 19.59 -10.76
CA GLY A 77 -0.58 18.34 -11.38
C GLY A 77 -0.59 17.13 -10.46
N GLY A 78 -0.21 17.26 -9.18
CA GLY A 78 -0.25 16.16 -8.22
C GLY A 78 -1.64 15.55 -8.10
N LYS A 79 -1.69 14.22 -8.06
CA LYS A 79 -2.92 13.43 -7.89
C LYS A 79 -2.79 12.53 -6.67
N VAL A 80 -3.88 12.39 -5.94
CA VAL A 80 -3.96 11.45 -4.84
C VAL A 80 -3.94 10.01 -5.38
N MET A 81 -3.23 9.13 -4.71
CA MET A 81 -3.33 7.69 -4.90
C MET A 81 -3.72 7.03 -3.57
N THR A 82 -4.44 5.91 -3.63
CA THR A 82 -4.68 5.07 -2.47
C THR A 82 -3.77 3.87 -2.53
N LEU A 83 -2.95 3.72 -1.51
CA LEU A 83 -1.99 2.63 -1.35
C LEU A 83 -2.38 1.78 -0.15
N LYS A 84 -2.43 0.47 -0.36
CA LYS A 84 -2.58 -0.55 0.69
C LYS A 84 -1.35 -1.44 0.67
N VAL A 85 -0.74 -1.63 1.84
CA VAL A 85 0.36 -2.59 2.03
C VAL A 85 -0.08 -3.64 3.04
N VAL A 86 0.14 -4.91 2.70
CA VAL A 86 -0.19 -6.08 3.52
C VAL A 86 1.10 -6.72 4.00
N PHE A 87 1.18 -7.04 5.28
CA PHE A 87 2.35 -7.66 5.91
C PHE A 87 1.92 -8.71 6.95
N GLU A 88 2.78 -9.65 7.23
CA GLU A 88 2.57 -10.69 8.23
C GLU A 88 2.77 -10.13 9.63
N LYS A 89 1.83 -10.40 10.54
CA LYS A 89 1.95 -9.99 11.94
C LYS A 89 3.15 -10.65 12.61
N GLY A 90 3.77 -9.93 13.50
CA GLY A 90 4.92 -10.39 14.27
C GLY A 90 6.25 -10.41 13.50
N THR A 91 6.28 -10.91 12.28
CA THR A 91 7.50 -10.94 11.45
C THR A 91 7.69 -9.68 10.60
N TYR A 92 6.61 -8.94 10.34
CA TYR A 92 6.56 -7.82 9.41
C TYR A 92 7.02 -8.16 7.99
N ARG A 93 7.00 -9.43 7.60
CA ARG A 93 7.32 -9.85 6.24
C ARG A 93 6.33 -9.20 5.26
N LEU A 94 6.86 -8.51 4.26
CA LEU A 94 6.05 -7.89 3.24
C LEU A 94 5.36 -8.96 2.39
N LEU A 95 4.02 -8.95 2.34
CA LEU A 95 3.22 -9.97 1.67
C LEU A 95 2.68 -9.48 0.33
N GLY A 96 2.24 -8.23 0.26
CA GLY A 96 1.64 -7.70 -0.95
C GLY A 96 1.24 -6.25 -0.84
N ALA A 97 0.82 -5.69 -1.98
CA ALA A 97 0.34 -4.32 -2.06
C ALA A 97 -0.68 -4.14 -3.18
N GLN A 98 -1.51 -3.12 -3.03
CA GLN A 98 -2.50 -2.67 -4.00
C GLN A 98 -2.46 -1.15 -4.07
N ILE A 99 -2.47 -0.60 -5.27
CA ILE A 99 -2.45 0.86 -5.48
C ILE A 99 -3.49 1.22 -6.53
N VAL A 100 -4.24 2.29 -6.24
CA VAL A 100 -5.20 2.90 -7.16
C VAL A 100 -4.90 4.38 -7.23
N GLY A 101 -4.80 4.94 -8.43
CA GLY A 101 -4.51 6.35 -8.63
C GLY A 101 -4.41 6.71 -10.11
N TYR A 102 -3.91 7.89 -10.39
CA TYR A 102 -3.81 8.41 -11.75
C TYR A 102 -2.36 8.45 -12.25
N GLU A 103 -1.41 8.77 -11.38
CA GLU A 103 0.01 8.94 -11.73
C GLU A 103 0.91 8.25 -10.71
N GLY A 104 2.04 7.69 -11.19
CA GLY A 104 3.08 7.11 -10.37
C GLY A 104 2.69 5.81 -9.62
N VAL A 105 1.57 5.20 -9.99
CA VAL A 105 1.09 3.92 -9.46
C VAL A 105 2.01 2.78 -9.88
N ASP A 106 2.37 2.73 -11.16
CA ASP A 106 3.28 1.76 -11.76
C ASP A 106 4.67 1.78 -11.13
N LYS A 107 5.23 2.97 -10.91
CA LYS A 107 6.50 3.14 -10.21
C LYS A 107 6.49 2.49 -8.83
N ARG A 108 5.45 2.75 -8.01
CA ARG A 108 5.39 2.29 -6.62
C ARG A 108 5.09 0.81 -6.51
N ILE A 109 4.24 0.28 -7.39
CA ILE A 109 3.97 -1.15 -7.36
C ILE A 109 5.22 -1.96 -7.72
N ASP A 110 6.07 -1.48 -8.66
CA ASP A 110 7.31 -2.15 -9.02
C ASP A 110 8.36 -2.08 -7.91
N VAL A 111 8.43 -0.98 -7.17
CA VAL A 111 9.27 -0.89 -5.95
C VAL A 111 8.82 -1.94 -4.92
N LEU A 112 7.52 -2.02 -4.64
CA LEU A 112 6.96 -2.98 -3.69
C LEU A 112 7.12 -4.43 -4.18
N ALA A 113 6.95 -4.68 -5.48
CA ALA A 113 7.19 -5.99 -6.07
C ALA A 113 8.66 -6.42 -5.93
N THR A 114 9.59 -5.48 -6.13
CA THR A 114 11.02 -5.71 -5.94
C THR A 114 11.34 -5.97 -4.46
N ALA A 115 10.75 -5.20 -3.54
CA ALA A 115 10.91 -5.40 -2.11
C ALA A 115 10.44 -6.79 -1.65
N ILE A 116 9.26 -7.24 -2.12
CA ILE A 116 8.76 -8.59 -1.85
C ILE A 116 9.71 -9.66 -2.40
N HIS A 117 10.17 -9.49 -3.65
CA HIS A 117 11.09 -10.44 -4.29
C HIS A 117 12.42 -10.54 -3.54
N ALA A 118 12.94 -9.42 -3.05
CA ALA A 118 14.16 -9.35 -2.26
C ALA A 118 13.99 -9.84 -0.80
N GLY A 119 12.76 -10.14 -0.38
CA GLY A 119 12.47 -10.60 0.98
C GLY A 119 12.57 -9.51 2.05
N LEU A 120 12.36 -8.24 1.67
CA LEU A 120 12.38 -7.15 2.64
C LEU A 120 11.22 -7.27 3.63
N SER A 121 11.49 -6.85 4.86
CA SER A 121 10.46 -6.54 5.84
C SER A 121 9.71 -5.26 5.44
N ALA A 122 8.43 -5.18 5.78
CA ALA A 122 7.63 -3.98 5.59
C ALA A 122 8.19 -2.76 6.36
N LEU A 123 8.89 -2.99 7.47
CA LEU A 123 9.61 -1.96 8.22
C LEU A 123 10.78 -1.35 7.43
N GLN A 124 11.43 -2.14 6.58
CA GLN A 124 12.56 -1.65 5.76
C GLN A 124 12.13 -0.74 4.59
N LEU A 125 10.83 -0.68 4.29
CA LEU A 125 10.32 0.23 3.25
C LEU A 125 10.64 1.70 3.55
N LYS A 126 10.73 2.08 4.82
CA LYS A 126 11.10 3.44 5.25
C LYS A 126 12.53 3.84 4.89
N ASP A 127 13.42 2.84 4.79
CA ASP A 127 14.87 3.04 4.60
C ASP A 127 15.27 3.02 3.12
N LEU A 128 14.32 2.76 2.20
CA LEU A 128 14.60 2.75 0.77
C LEU A 128 14.98 4.16 0.30
N ASP A 129 16.16 4.26 -0.31
CA ASP A 129 16.64 5.49 -0.95
C ASP A 129 16.05 5.58 -2.36
N LEU A 130 14.91 6.25 -2.49
CA LEU A 130 14.16 6.36 -3.73
C LEU A 130 14.40 7.72 -4.39
N ALA A 131 14.54 7.69 -5.72
CA ALA A 131 14.79 8.90 -6.50
C ALA A 131 13.68 9.93 -6.32
N TYR A 132 14.07 11.15 -5.95
CA TYR A 132 13.20 12.27 -5.70
C TYR A 132 13.55 13.49 -6.55
N ALA A 133 12.53 14.06 -7.14
CA ALA A 133 12.44 15.47 -7.54
C ALA A 133 10.96 15.87 -7.55
N PRO A 134 10.62 17.16 -7.36
CA PRO A 134 9.23 17.61 -7.20
C PRO A 134 8.21 17.08 -8.22
N PRO A 135 8.55 16.94 -9.52
CA PRO A 135 7.62 16.39 -10.52
C PRO A 135 7.36 14.89 -10.41
N TYR A 136 8.20 14.14 -9.71
CA TYR A 136 8.19 12.66 -9.73
C TYR A 136 7.79 12.00 -8.42
N SER A 137 8.01 12.69 -7.29
CA SER A 137 7.71 12.15 -5.97
C SER A 137 7.62 13.25 -4.92
N SER A 138 7.40 12.86 -3.68
CA SER A 138 7.66 13.65 -2.47
C SER A 138 8.98 13.20 -1.85
N ALA A 139 9.59 14.05 -1.01
CA ALA A 139 10.81 13.70 -0.27
C ALA A 139 10.63 12.41 0.57
N LYS A 140 9.42 12.20 1.11
CA LYS A 140 8.97 10.90 1.60
C LYS A 140 8.10 10.27 0.52
N ASP A 141 8.65 9.31 -0.23
CA ASP A 141 7.86 8.60 -1.24
C ASP A 141 6.69 7.85 -0.56
N PRO A 142 5.55 7.66 -1.22
CA PRO A 142 4.44 6.82 -0.72
C PRO A 142 4.87 5.48 -0.15
N VAL A 143 5.89 4.84 -0.73
CA VAL A 143 6.44 3.57 -0.20
C VAL A 143 7.14 3.78 1.15
N ASN A 144 7.93 4.85 1.28
CA ASN A 144 8.56 5.19 2.58
C ASN A 144 7.49 5.55 3.63
N MET A 145 6.44 6.27 3.25
CA MET A 145 5.33 6.60 4.15
C MET A 145 4.64 5.34 4.70
N ALA A 146 4.44 4.31 3.87
CA ALA A 146 3.92 3.03 4.32
C ALA A 146 4.83 2.39 5.37
N GLY A 147 6.14 2.40 5.15
CA GLY A 147 7.14 1.90 6.10
C GLY A 147 7.10 2.62 7.44
N PHE A 148 7.03 3.96 7.45
CA PHE A 148 6.91 4.76 8.68
C PHE A 148 5.59 4.48 9.42
N MET A 149 4.48 4.32 8.69
CA MET A 149 3.20 3.99 9.31
C MET A 149 3.24 2.61 9.98
N ILE A 150 3.83 1.61 9.32
CA ILE A 150 4.00 0.26 9.88
C ILE A 150 4.93 0.29 11.10
N GLU A 151 5.98 1.10 11.08
CA GLU A 151 6.87 1.28 12.24
C GLU A 151 6.11 1.86 13.44
N ASN A 152 5.29 2.90 13.23
CA ASN A 152 4.48 3.48 14.31
C ASN A 152 3.53 2.45 14.93
N LEU A 153 2.90 1.60 14.10
CA LEU A 153 2.09 0.47 14.59
C LEU A 153 2.92 -0.54 15.39
N SER A 154 4.11 -0.88 14.89
CA SER A 154 4.99 -1.87 15.54
C SER A 154 5.48 -1.42 16.92
N HIS A 155 5.59 -0.13 17.13
CA HIS A 155 5.98 0.49 18.40
C HIS A 155 4.78 0.84 19.31
N GLY A 156 3.55 0.55 18.87
CA GLY A 156 2.34 0.91 19.62
C GLY A 156 2.13 2.42 19.75
N LEU A 157 2.72 3.23 18.87
CA LEU A 157 2.55 4.69 18.88
C LEU A 157 1.20 5.12 18.31
N VAL A 158 0.58 4.27 17.51
CA VAL A 158 -0.76 4.45 16.95
C VAL A 158 -1.51 3.13 16.96
N GLU A 159 -2.81 3.21 17.10
CA GLU A 159 -3.74 2.14 16.80
C GLU A 159 -4.56 2.53 15.59
N GLN A 160 -4.88 1.57 14.74
CA GLN A 160 -5.66 1.83 13.53
C GLN A 160 -7.01 1.14 13.59
N PHE A 161 -8.00 1.79 13.02
CA PHE A 161 -9.29 1.18 12.73
C PHE A 161 -9.61 1.38 11.24
N PHE A 162 -10.49 0.56 10.73
CA PHE A 162 -10.89 0.58 9.33
C PHE A 162 -12.39 0.89 9.21
N PRO A 163 -12.90 1.20 8.01
CA PRO A 163 -14.32 1.48 7.84
C PRO A 163 -15.26 0.40 8.43
N GLU A 164 -14.84 -0.85 8.37
CA GLU A 164 -15.58 -1.98 8.95
C GLU A 164 -15.63 -1.98 10.48
N ASP A 165 -14.76 -1.24 11.15
CA ASP A 165 -14.65 -1.17 12.61
C ASP A 165 -15.43 0.01 13.19
N VAL A 166 -15.86 0.98 12.36
CA VAL A 166 -16.45 2.27 12.79
C VAL A 166 -17.67 2.08 13.68
N ASP A 167 -18.53 1.10 13.35
CA ASP A 167 -19.75 0.85 14.13
C ASP A 167 -19.46 0.26 15.52
N ALA A 168 -18.29 -0.36 15.70
CA ALA A 168 -17.85 -0.94 16.97
C ALA A 168 -17.08 0.05 17.86
N LEU A 169 -16.77 1.24 17.36
CA LEU A 169 -16.06 2.25 18.15
C LEU A 169 -16.89 2.70 19.35
N PRO A 170 -16.27 2.94 20.54
CA PRO A 170 -16.98 3.39 21.74
C PRO A 170 -17.75 4.70 21.49
N ARG A 171 -19.02 4.76 21.97
CA ARG A 171 -19.91 5.93 21.89
C ARG A 171 -20.28 6.46 23.26
N ASP A 172 -19.66 5.95 24.30
CA ASP A 172 -19.92 6.26 25.72
C ASP A 172 -19.14 7.47 26.26
N GLY A 173 -18.39 8.15 25.40
CA GLY A 173 -17.56 9.29 25.75
C GLY A 173 -16.15 8.92 26.27
N SER A 174 -15.79 7.63 26.31
CA SER A 174 -14.45 7.18 26.69
C SER A 174 -13.39 7.54 25.64
N VAL A 175 -13.81 7.78 24.39
CA VAL A 175 -12.97 8.25 23.28
C VAL A 175 -13.64 9.43 22.58
N THR A 176 -12.82 10.29 21.96
CA THR A 176 -13.31 11.34 21.07
C THR A 176 -13.20 10.87 19.63
N LEU A 177 -14.33 10.77 18.95
CA LEU A 177 -14.39 10.43 17.53
C LEU A 177 -14.25 11.74 16.73
N LEU A 178 -13.09 11.94 16.12
CA LEU A 178 -12.72 13.20 15.50
C LEU A 178 -12.59 13.06 13.98
N ASP A 179 -13.34 13.89 13.25
CA ASP A 179 -13.15 14.09 11.80
C ASP A 179 -12.27 15.31 11.57
N VAL A 180 -11.06 15.07 11.09
CA VAL A 180 -10.03 16.11 10.89
C VAL A 180 -10.07 16.74 9.50
N ARG A 181 -11.03 16.37 8.66
CA ARG A 181 -11.22 16.93 7.33
C ARG A 181 -11.70 18.39 7.41
N THR A 182 -11.75 19.05 6.26
CA THR A 182 -12.29 20.39 6.18
C THR A 182 -13.79 20.43 6.48
N PRO A 183 -14.34 21.59 6.92
CA PRO A 183 -15.78 21.72 7.17
C PRO A 183 -16.66 21.39 5.95
N GLY A 184 -16.18 21.66 4.73
CA GLY A 184 -16.89 21.31 3.50
C GLY A 184 -16.98 19.81 3.30
N GLU A 185 -15.87 19.10 3.42
CA GLU A 185 -15.82 17.63 3.30
C GLU A 185 -16.66 16.95 4.39
N TYR A 186 -16.69 17.52 5.61
CA TYR A 186 -17.55 17.02 6.68
C TYR A 186 -19.04 17.21 6.36
N ALA A 187 -19.41 18.36 5.79
CA ALA A 187 -20.79 18.64 5.41
C ALA A 187 -21.29 17.77 4.26
N ASP A 188 -20.39 17.40 3.32
CA ASP A 188 -20.72 16.51 2.20
C ASP A 188 -21.03 15.08 2.64
N GLY A 189 -20.56 14.67 3.82
CA GLY A 189 -20.86 13.39 4.45
C GLY A 189 -19.81 13.01 5.48
N HIS A 190 -20.26 12.51 6.64
CA HIS A 190 -19.40 12.08 7.74
C HIS A 190 -19.98 10.88 8.48
N ALA A 191 -19.16 10.16 9.24
CA ALA A 191 -19.61 9.08 10.09
C ALA A 191 -20.36 9.63 11.31
N GLU A 192 -21.48 9.01 11.66
CA GLU A 192 -22.32 9.42 12.78
C GLU A 192 -21.53 9.43 14.11
N GLY A 193 -21.70 10.49 14.90
CA GLY A 193 -21.05 10.67 16.20
C GLY A 193 -19.62 11.20 16.13
N PHE A 194 -19.07 11.46 14.94
CA PHE A 194 -17.81 12.17 14.79
C PHE A 194 -18.03 13.69 14.91
N VAL A 195 -17.12 14.37 15.58
CA VAL A 195 -17.10 15.84 15.66
C VAL A 195 -16.02 16.37 14.72
N THR A 196 -16.31 17.50 14.05
CA THR A 196 -15.34 18.07 13.11
C THR A 196 -14.41 19.05 13.81
N VAL A 197 -13.11 18.85 13.62
CA VAL A 197 -12.06 19.84 13.89
C VAL A 197 -11.06 19.75 12.75
N SER A 198 -11.04 20.78 11.89
CA SER A 198 -10.10 20.78 10.80
C SER A 198 -8.66 20.58 11.29
N TYR A 199 -7.92 19.71 10.61
CA TYR A 199 -6.50 19.43 10.87
C TYR A 199 -5.66 20.72 11.07
N THR A 200 -5.97 21.78 10.32
CA THR A 200 -5.27 23.08 10.44
C THR A 200 -5.49 23.79 11.77
N HIS A 201 -6.47 23.37 12.57
CA HIS A 201 -6.80 23.93 13.89
C HIS A 201 -6.41 23.02 15.06
N LEU A 202 -5.91 21.81 14.77
CA LEU A 202 -5.39 20.92 15.79
C LEU A 202 -4.02 21.43 16.25
N THR A 203 -3.95 21.90 17.48
CA THR A 203 -2.68 22.20 18.15
C THR A 203 -2.29 21.00 18.99
N LEU A 204 -1.11 20.43 18.72
CA LEU A 204 -0.52 19.46 19.62
C LEU A 204 -0.14 20.18 20.93
N PRO A 205 -0.37 19.59 22.11
CA PRO A 205 0.16 20.13 23.35
C PRO A 205 1.69 20.19 23.23
N THR A 206 2.22 21.39 23.45
CA THR A 206 3.68 21.64 23.50
C THR A 206 4.26 21.17 24.84
#